data_df6b3838b04ef1f296d61edcff8f4455
#
_entry.id   df6b3838b04ef1f296d61edcff8f4455
#
_cell.length_a   1.000
_cell.length_b   1.000
_cell.length_c   1.000
_cell.angle_alpha   90.00
_cell.angle_beta   90.00
_cell.angle_gamma   90.00
#
_symmetry.space_group_name_H-M   'P 1'
#
loop_
_entity.id
_entity.type
_entity.pdbx_description
1 polymer ?
#
loop_
_entity_poly.entity_id
_entity_poly.type
_entity_poly.pdbx_seq_one_letter_code
_entity_poly.pdbx_strand_id
1 'polypeptide(L)'
;MEFRVYEDIEVILTLLEMTIQEFANEVGVSYSTVCRWKEPGETVSLANLEKIYEYAFKKRIRLNKIKEQLFREECLENHILLFHGAKTDISGDISIEKSRKNNDFGQGFYCGESLEQSAMFVSNFLHASLYMLDFDKTGMKELRLGVEQDWMLMIAFFRGKLTAYERHPMIQRILNRLSGIDYVVAPIADNRMFQIIDSFIEGEITDVQCQHCLSATNLGNQYVFLTQRAADRIQILRKCYLASVEKEAYISVRIEDAKVSNDKVKIARRQYRGQGKYIEDILV
;
A
#
# COMPACT_ATOMS: atom_id res chain seq x y z
N MET A 1 8.34 6.77 16.16
CA MET A 1 9.59 6.54 15.38
C MET A 1 9.93 7.82 14.64
N GLU A 2 11.20 8.22 14.68
CA GLU A 2 11.70 9.44 14.04
C GLU A 2 12.27 9.15 12.64
N PHE A 3 12.43 10.23 11.84
CA PHE A 3 13.10 10.13 10.54
C PHE A 3 14.61 10.03 10.75
N ARG A 4 15.28 9.10 10.08
CA ARG A 4 16.77 8.97 10.12
C ARG A 4 17.40 9.88 9.08
N VAL A 5 17.29 11.19 9.28
CA VAL A 5 17.71 12.21 8.30
C VAL A 5 19.22 12.18 8.08
N TYR A 6 19.99 11.83 9.10
CA TYR A 6 21.46 11.73 9.01
C TYR A 6 21.91 10.76 7.92
N GLU A 7 21.25 9.57 7.80
CA GLU A 7 21.55 8.62 6.72
C GLU A 7 21.17 9.17 5.34
N ASP A 8 20.06 9.92 5.24
CA ASP A 8 19.61 10.50 3.98
C ASP A 8 20.52 11.61 3.49
N ILE A 9 21.02 12.44 4.40
CA ILE A 9 22.02 13.47 4.07
C ILE A 9 23.31 12.84 3.58
N GLU A 10 23.80 11.77 4.22
CA GLU A 10 25.00 11.06 3.73
C GLU A 10 24.82 10.52 2.31
N VAL A 11 23.69 9.93 2.00
CA VAL A 11 23.37 9.46 0.64
C VAL A 11 23.40 10.63 -0.36
N ILE A 12 22.79 11.77 -0.02
CA ILE A 12 22.77 12.95 -0.90
C ILE A 12 24.20 13.46 -1.15
N LEU A 13 24.98 13.66 -0.07
CA LEU A 13 26.35 14.17 -0.16
C LEU A 13 27.23 13.24 -1.02
N THR A 14 27.11 11.94 -0.81
CA THR A 14 27.89 10.94 -1.55
C THR A 14 27.53 10.91 -3.03
N LEU A 15 26.22 10.87 -3.36
CA LEU A 15 25.76 10.77 -4.75
C LEU A 15 26.01 12.04 -5.57
N LEU A 16 26.05 13.20 -4.91
CA LEU A 16 26.33 14.48 -5.59
C LEU A 16 27.79 14.93 -5.46
N GLU A 17 28.62 14.12 -4.78
CA GLU A 17 30.03 14.44 -4.52
C GLU A 17 30.24 15.85 -3.93
N MET A 18 29.33 16.25 -3.00
CA MET A 18 29.27 17.58 -2.46
C MET A 18 29.67 17.64 -0.98
N THR A 19 30.18 18.78 -0.57
CA THR A 19 30.50 19.05 0.83
C THR A 19 29.25 19.45 1.62
N ILE A 20 29.35 19.35 2.97
CA ILE A 20 28.30 19.83 3.87
C ILE A 20 28.01 21.32 3.65
N GLN A 21 29.05 22.15 3.36
CA GLN A 21 28.87 23.57 3.12
C GLN A 21 28.08 23.85 1.85
N GLU A 22 28.39 23.14 0.77
CA GLU A 22 27.64 23.26 -0.49
C GLU A 22 26.18 22.83 -0.31
N PHE A 23 25.94 21.69 0.35
CA PHE A 23 24.58 21.24 0.67
C PHE A 23 23.82 22.24 1.54
N ALA A 24 24.46 22.80 2.59
CA ALA A 24 23.85 23.81 3.44
C ALA A 24 23.42 25.05 2.64
N ASN A 25 24.26 25.53 1.72
CA ASN A 25 23.95 26.63 0.83
C ASN A 25 22.75 26.31 -0.10
N GLU A 26 22.73 25.12 -0.70
CA GLU A 26 21.69 24.68 -1.62
C GLU A 26 20.30 24.56 -0.93
N VAL A 27 20.26 24.02 0.30
CA VAL A 27 18.99 23.90 1.05
C VAL A 27 18.65 25.15 1.86
N GLY A 28 19.49 26.17 1.84
CA GLY A 28 19.26 27.48 2.48
C GLY A 28 19.27 27.42 4.01
N VAL A 29 20.30 26.78 4.59
CA VAL A 29 20.52 26.70 6.04
C VAL A 29 21.99 26.92 6.38
N SER A 30 22.33 27.07 7.68
CA SER A 30 23.74 27.20 8.09
C SER A 30 24.46 25.85 8.06
N TYR A 31 25.79 25.90 7.86
CA TYR A 31 26.67 24.74 7.98
C TYR A 31 26.45 23.97 9.31
N SER A 32 26.42 24.72 10.43
CA SER A 32 26.23 24.14 11.76
C SER A 32 24.84 23.41 11.91
N THR A 33 23.83 23.88 11.18
CA THR A 33 22.53 23.24 11.16
C THR A 33 22.61 21.87 10.49
N VAL A 34 23.30 21.76 9.35
CA VAL A 34 23.49 20.47 8.67
C VAL A 34 24.36 19.53 9.50
N CYS A 35 25.43 20.03 10.11
CA CYS A 35 26.27 19.23 11.01
C CYS A 35 25.43 18.59 12.13
N ARG A 36 24.53 19.37 12.75
CA ARG A 36 23.62 18.85 13.78
C ARG A 36 22.68 17.79 13.24
N TRP A 37 22.10 17.98 12.05
CA TRP A 37 21.20 16.99 11.42
C TRP A 37 21.89 15.66 11.08
N LYS A 38 23.21 15.66 10.98
CA LYS A 38 24.01 14.44 10.75
C LYS A 38 24.25 13.64 12.04
N GLU A 39 23.88 14.17 13.20
CA GLU A 39 23.97 13.43 14.45
C GLU A 39 22.77 12.48 14.60
N PRO A 40 22.99 11.19 14.93
CA PRO A 40 21.91 10.25 15.20
C PRO A 40 20.99 10.72 16.35
N GLY A 41 19.68 10.65 16.15
CA GLY A 41 18.70 11.04 17.16
C GLY A 41 18.29 12.51 17.12
N GLU A 42 18.89 13.32 16.28
CA GLU A 42 18.48 14.72 16.10
C GLU A 42 17.15 14.83 15.37
N THR A 43 16.27 15.66 15.91
CA THR A 43 14.96 15.93 15.32
C THR A 43 15.04 17.07 14.31
N VAL A 44 14.63 16.81 13.08
CA VAL A 44 14.55 17.80 12.02
C VAL A 44 13.10 18.27 11.85
N SER A 45 12.87 19.59 11.85
CA SER A 45 11.52 20.13 11.67
C SER A 45 10.93 19.77 10.30
N LEU A 46 9.59 19.66 10.20
CA LEU A 46 8.90 19.33 8.94
C LEU A 46 9.28 20.29 7.80
N ALA A 47 9.45 21.59 8.09
CA ALA A 47 9.87 22.57 7.09
C ALA A 47 11.28 22.30 6.55
N ASN A 48 12.19 21.78 7.37
CA ASN A 48 13.52 21.43 6.95
C ASN A 48 13.58 20.04 6.29
N LEU A 49 12.76 19.10 6.73
CA LEU A 49 12.56 17.85 6.00
C LEU A 49 12.09 18.14 4.58
N GLU A 50 11.10 19.00 4.41
CA GLU A 50 10.61 19.38 3.08
C GLU A 50 11.74 19.91 2.19
N LYS A 51 12.59 20.82 2.70
CA LYS A 51 13.73 21.36 1.94
C LYS A 51 14.73 20.28 1.51
N ILE A 52 15.09 19.38 2.43
CA ILE A 52 16.07 18.31 2.18
C ILE A 52 15.55 17.36 1.10
N TYR A 53 14.32 16.86 1.27
CA TYR A 53 13.74 15.84 0.38
C TYR A 53 13.28 16.43 -0.95
N GLU A 54 12.80 17.67 -0.98
CA GLU A 54 12.54 18.41 -2.22
C GLU A 54 13.81 18.61 -3.04
N TYR A 55 14.91 19.02 -2.38
CA TYR A 55 16.22 19.16 -3.02
C TYR A 55 16.69 17.85 -3.64
N ALA A 56 16.69 16.77 -2.86
CA ALA A 56 17.06 15.43 -3.36
C ALA A 56 16.20 15.03 -4.56
N PHE A 57 14.88 15.20 -4.47
CA PHE A 57 13.97 14.86 -5.54
C PHE A 57 14.22 15.66 -6.82
N LYS A 58 14.47 16.98 -6.72
CA LYS A 58 14.84 17.85 -7.86
C LYS A 58 16.16 17.43 -8.51
N LYS A 59 17.12 16.94 -7.72
CA LYS A 59 18.38 16.36 -8.21
C LYS A 59 18.21 14.92 -8.72
N ARG A 60 16.99 14.42 -8.85
CA ARG A 60 16.63 13.07 -9.29
C ARG A 60 17.09 11.94 -8.36
N ILE A 61 17.43 12.27 -7.11
CA ILE A 61 17.73 11.29 -6.06
C ILE A 61 16.40 10.82 -5.45
N ARG A 62 16.08 9.56 -5.64
CA ARG A 62 14.86 8.91 -5.10
C ARG A 62 15.21 8.18 -3.81
N LEU A 63 15.41 8.94 -2.70
CA LEU A 63 15.88 8.40 -1.41
C LEU A 63 15.10 7.17 -0.94
N ASN A 64 13.77 7.21 -1.04
CA ASN A 64 12.93 6.09 -0.60
C ASN A 64 13.11 4.85 -1.51
N LYS A 65 13.36 5.04 -2.82
CA LYS A 65 13.66 3.93 -3.74
C LYS A 65 15.04 3.30 -3.50
N ILE A 66 16.03 4.12 -3.19
CA ILE A 66 17.36 3.63 -2.83
C ILE A 66 17.27 2.75 -1.59
N LYS A 67 16.52 3.18 -0.58
CA LYS A 67 16.33 2.40 0.66
C LYS A 67 15.51 1.12 0.44
N GLU A 68 14.45 1.20 -0.37
CA GLU A 68 13.72 0.01 -0.78
C GLU A 68 14.68 -1.02 -1.37
N GLN A 69 15.54 -0.61 -2.29
CA GLN A 69 16.50 -1.52 -2.91
C GLN A 69 17.46 -2.13 -1.90
N LEU A 70 18.05 -1.32 -1.02
CA LEU A 70 18.96 -1.80 0.04
C LEU A 70 18.28 -2.82 0.95
N PHE A 71 17.06 -2.51 1.45
CA PHE A 71 16.32 -3.47 2.29
C PHE A 71 15.90 -4.74 1.56
N ARG A 72 15.64 -4.68 0.24
CA ARG A 72 15.37 -5.90 -0.54
C ARG A 72 16.61 -6.78 -0.70
N GLU A 73 17.78 -6.16 -0.88
CA GLU A 73 19.06 -6.87 -0.97
C GLU A 73 19.47 -7.52 0.36
N GLU A 74 19.12 -6.90 1.49
CA GLU A 74 19.39 -7.40 2.83
C GLU A 74 18.29 -8.34 3.38
N CYS A 75 17.19 -8.52 2.65
CA CYS A 75 16.03 -9.29 3.11
C CYS A 75 16.37 -10.76 3.28
N LEU A 76 16.05 -11.33 4.43
CA LEU A 76 16.28 -12.75 4.73
C LEU A 76 15.30 -13.64 3.94
N GLU A 77 15.63 -14.93 3.74
CA GLU A 77 14.87 -15.87 2.89
C GLU A 77 13.38 -15.98 3.25
N ASN A 78 13.04 -15.96 4.55
CA ASN A 78 11.65 -16.06 5.03
C ASN A 78 11.03 -14.72 5.38
N HIS A 79 11.66 -13.61 5.01
CA HIS A 79 11.22 -12.27 5.25
C HIS A 79 10.66 -11.63 3.98
N ILE A 80 9.80 -10.63 4.14
CA ILE A 80 9.23 -9.87 3.04
C ILE A 80 9.26 -8.39 3.40
N LEU A 81 9.81 -7.57 2.50
CA LEU A 81 9.72 -6.13 2.58
C LEU A 81 8.33 -5.67 2.14
N LEU A 82 7.61 -5.02 3.05
CA LEU A 82 6.27 -4.48 2.84
C LEU A 82 6.23 -2.98 3.10
N PHE A 83 5.16 -2.34 2.64
CA PHE A 83 4.96 -0.90 2.78
C PHE A 83 3.60 -0.60 3.38
N HIS A 84 3.57 0.34 4.32
CA HIS A 84 2.32 0.78 4.93
C HIS A 84 2.19 2.30 4.82
N GLY A 85 1.14 2.74 4.14
CA GLY A 85 0.76 4.14 4.10
C GLY A 85 -0.28 4.44 5.17
N ALA A 86 0.02 5.35 6.09
CA ALA A 86 -0.86 5.75 7.18
C ALA A 86 -1.24 7.23 7.10
N LYS A 87 -2.49 7.56 7.39
CA LYS A 87 -2.95 8.97 7.47
C LYS A 87 -2.38 9.70 8.68
N THR A 88 -2.00 8.96 9.71
CA THR A 88 -1.38 9.43 10.94
C THR A 88 -0.21 8.52 11.29
N ASP A 89 0.67 8.99 12.16
CA ASP A 89 1.79 8.17 12.61
C ASP A 89 1.34 6.90 13.33
N ILE A 90 2.06 5.80 13.12
CA ILE A 90 1.92 4.60 13.93
C ILE A 90 2.47 4.92 15.33
N SER A 91 1.59 4.87 16.32
CA SER A 91 1.93 5.05 17.73
C SER A 91 1.88 3.71 18.46
N GLY A 92 2.99 3.34 19.10
CA GLY A 92 3.16 2.05 19.79
C GLY A 92 3.19 0.86 18.83
N ASP A 93 2.80 -0.29 19.33
CA ASP A 93 2.84 -1.55 18.60
C ASP A 93 1.81 -1.60 17.46
N ILE A 94 2.14 -2.38 16.43
CA ILE A 94 1.22 -2.68 15.33
C ILE A 94 0.07 -3.51 15.90
N SER A 95 -1.17 -3.05 15.69
CA SER A 95 -2.37 -3.73 16.17
C SER A 95 -3.39 -3.88 15.05
N ILE A 96 -3.92 -5.08 14.91
CA ILE A 96 -4.98 -5.39 13.96
C ILE A 96 -6.30 -4.69 14.33
N GLU A 97 -6.51 -4.39 15.61
CA GLU A 97 -7.76 -3.82 16.13
C GLU A 97 -7.94 -2.33 15.79
N LYS A 98 -6.85 -1.62 15.45
CA LYS A 98 -6.90 -0.18 15.11
C LYS A 98 -7.53 0.10 13.75
N SER A 99 -7.76 -0.91 12.91
CA SER A 99 -8.33 -0.74 11.58
C SER A 99 -9.88 -0.81 11.59
N ARG A 100 -10.48 -0.35 10.50
CA ARG A 100 -11.93 -0.41 10.31
C ARG A 100 -12.38 -1.85 10.05
N LYS A 101 -13.61 -2.18 10.48
CA LYS A 101 -14.21 -3.51 10.25
C LYS A 101 -14.69 -3.72 8.81
N ASN A 102 -14.93 -2.65 8.06
CA ASN A 102 -15.46 -2.68 6.68
C ASN A 102 -14.37 -2.45 5.61
N ASN A 103 -13.16 -2.95 5.84
CA ASN A 103 -12.13 -3.05 4.81
C ASN A 103 -12.32 -4.32 3.97
N ASP A 104 -11.48 -4.55 2.95
CA ASP A 104 -11.59 -5.64 1.98
C ASP A 104 -11.66 -7.05 2.59
N PHE A 105 -11.01 -7.26 3.72
CA PHE A 105 -11.00 -8.51 4.51
C PHE A 105 -11.39 -8.27 5.97
N GLY A 106 -12.17 -7.23 6.23
CA GLY A 106 -12.57 -6.86 7.57
C GLY A 106 -11.45 -6.16 8.36
N GLN A 107 -11.42 -6.43 9.66
CA GLN A 107 -10.45 -5.84 10.56
C GLN A 107 -9.09 -6.54 10.44
N GLY A 108 -8.00 -5.78 10.32
CA GLY A 108 -6.65 -6.30 10.16
C GLY A 108 -5.63 -5.18 9.94
N PHE A 109 -4.35 -5.50 9.89
CA PHE A 109 -3.31 -4.55 9.50
C PHE A 109 -2.97 -4.74 8.02
N TYR A 110 -3.02 -3.66 7.23
CA TYR A 110 -2.97 -3.69 5.77
C TYR A 110 -1.65 -3.11 5.26
N CYS A 111 -0.94 -3.86 4.41
CA CYS A 111 0.31 -3.43 3.77
C CYS A 111 0.24 -3.66 2.26
N GLY A 112 1.04 -2.93 1.51
CA GLY A 112 1.29 -3.16 0.08
C GLY A 112 2.64 -3.82 -0.16
N GLU A 113 2.79 -4.49 -1.29
CA GLU A 113 4.08 -5.06 -1.73
C GLU A 113 4.96 -4.04 -2.47
N SER A 114 4.41 -2.87 -2.82
CA SER A 114 5.07 -1.80 -3.59
C SER A 114 5.12 -0.49 -2.83
N LEU A 115 6.30 0.12 -2.85
CA LEU A 115 6.53 1.46 -2.32
C LEU A 115 5.64 2.49 -3.00
N GLU A 116 5.59 2.45 -4.34
CA GLU A 116 4.83 3.41 -5.15
C GLU A 116 3.34 3.38 -4.84
N GLN A 117 2.76 2.19 -4.74
CA GLN A 117 1.34 2.05 -4.43
C GLN A 117 0.99 2.59 -3.05
N SER A 118 1.82 2.27 -2.04
CA SER A 118 1.64 2.77 -0.69
C SER A 118 1.87 4.28 -0.61
N ALA A 119 2.82 4.83 -1.38
CA ALA A 119 3.05 6.26 -1.51
C ALA A 119 1.87 6.97 -2.21
N MET A 120 1.37 6.41 -3.33
CA MET A 120 0.19 6.94 -4.03
C MET A 120 -1.06 6.98 -3.14
N PHE A 121 -1.23 5.97 -2.27
CA PHE A 121 -2.36 5.93 -1.34
C PHE A 121 -2.35 7.11 -0.36
N VAL A 122 -1.18 7.50 0.13
CA VAL A 122 -1.04 8.56 1.14
C VAL A 122 -0.75 9.94 0.58
N SER A 123 -0.39 10.06 -0.71
CA SER A 123 0.03 11.35 -1.31
C SER A 123 -1.03 12.45 -1.26
N ASN A 124 -2.32 12.10 -1.17
CA ASN A 124 -3.41 13.08 -1.03
C ASN A 124 -3.60 13.62 0.41
N PHE A 125 -2.84 13.10 1.39
CA PHE A 125 -2.99 13.51 2.79
C PHE A 125 -1.78 14.33 3.24
N LEU A 126 -2.06 15.47 3.87
CA LEU A 126 -1.03 16.43 4.29
C LEU A 126 -0.05 15.81 5.31
N HIS A 127 -0.59 15.14 6.32
CA HIS A 127 0.18 14.58 7.44
C HIS A 127 0.37 13.06 7.36
N ALA A 128 0.34 12.51 6.14
CA ALA A 128 0.52 11.09 5.96
C ALA A 128 1.96 10.65 6.20
N SER A 129 2.09 9.44 6.69
CA SER A 129 3.36 8.75 6.88
C SER A 129 3.42 7.49 6.02
N LEU A 130 4.61 7.18 5.53
CA LEU A 130 4.91 5.95 4.80
C LEU A 130 5.96 5.17 5.59
N TYR A 131 5.77 3.87 5.71
CA TYR A 131 6.67 2.98 6.45
C TYR A 131 7.16 1.85 5.56
N MET A 132 8.43 1.49 5.72
CA MET A 132 9.01 0.24 5.24
C MET A 132 9.03 -0.74 6.40
N LEU A 133 8.54 -1.95 6.14
CA LEU A 133 8.29 -2.97 7.13
C LEU A 133 8.96 -4.26 6.69
N ASP A 134 9.54 -4.97 7.63
CA ASP A 134 10.01 -6.33 7.45
C ASP A 134 9.01 -7.29 8.12
N PHE A 135 8.55 -8.29 7.40
CA PHE A 135 7.65 -9.32 7.88
C PHE A 135 8.31 -10.70 7.84
N ASP A 136 8.53 -11.30 9.00
CA ASP A 136 8.93 -12.70 9.14
C ASP A 136 7.72 -13.62 8.99
N LYS A 137 7.61 -14.30 7.83
CA LYS A 137 6.51 -15.24 7.54
C LYS A 137 6.69 -16.63 8.15
N THR A 138 7.77 -16.89 8.89
CA THR A 138 8.09 -18.21 9.43
C THR A 138 6.97 -18.74 10.32
N GLY A 139 6.40 -19.88 9.95
CA GLY A 139 5.33 -20.55 10.69
C GLY A 139 3.96 -19.86 10.63
N MET A 140 3.78 -18.87 9.75
CA MET A 140 2.51 -18.20 9.51
C MET A 140 1.72 -18.88 8.41
N LYS A 141 0.39 -18.92 8.56
CA LYS A 141 -0.52 -19.50 7.57
C LYS A 141 -1.02 -18.43 6.62
N GLU A 142 -0.63 -18.58 5.35
CA GLU A 142 -1.04 -17.71 4.25
C GLU A 142 -2.30 -18.22 3.55
N LEU A 143 -3.22 -17.31 3.21
CA LEU A 143 -4.21 -17.49 2.17
C LEU A 143 -3.88 -16.56 1.00
N ARG A 144 -3.62 -17.13 -0.17
CA ARG A 144 -3.40 -16.35 -1.39
C ARG A 144 -4.63 -16.42 -2.29
N LEU A 145 -5.08 -15.24 -2.73
CA LEU A 145 -6.21 -15.08 -3.64
C LEU A 145 -5.77 -14.33 -4.89
N GLY A 146 -6.35 -14.70 -6.03
CA GLY A 146 -6.24 -13.95 -7.28
C GLY A 146 -7.49 -13.10 -7.52
N VAL A 147 -7.58 -12.49 -8.72
CA VAL A 147 -8.82 -11.89 -9.21
C VAL A 147 -9.75 -13.03 -9.62
N GLU A 148 -10.51 -13.54 -8.67
CA GLU A 148 -11.42 -14.69 -8.80
C GLU A 148 -12.76 -14.41 -8.11
N GLN A 149 -13.78 -15.23 -8.40
CA GLN A 149 -15.13 -15.07 -7.85
C GLN A 149 -15.14 -15.03 -6.32
N ASP A 150 -14.39 -15.94 -5.65
CA ASP A 150 -14.30 -15.97 -4.19
C ASP A 150 -13.75 -14.66 -3.61
N TRP A 151 -12.72 -14.10 -4.24
CA TRP A 151 -12.15 -12.81 -3.83
C TRP A 151 -13.15 -11.65 -4.00
N MET A 152 -13.88 -11.59 -5.13
CA MET A 152 -14.86 -10.55 -5.37
C MET A 152 -16.00 -10.59 -4.36
N LEU A 153 -16.54 -11.81 -4.08
CA LEU A 153 -17.60 -12.01 -3.11
C LEU A 153 -17.13 -11.73 -1.67
N MET A 154 -15.88 -12.06 -1.34
CA MET A 154 -15.28 -11.79 -0.03
C MET A 154 -15.19 -10.29 0.24
N ILE A 155 -14.66 -9.51 -0.73
CA ILE A 155 -14.61 -8.05 -0.63
C ILE A 155 -16.01 -7.46 -0.53
N ALA A 156 -16.95 -7.90 -1.37
CA ALA A 156 -18.34 -7.43 -1.33
C ALA A 156 -19.01 -7.71 0.03
N PHE A 157 -18.73 -8.87 0.63
CA PHE A 157 -19.24 -9.22 1.95
C PHE A 157 -18.68 -8.30 3.04
N PHE A 158 -17.36 -8.17 3.15
CA PHE A 158 -16.73 -7.35 4.20
C PHE A 158 -17.03 -5.86 4.05
N ARG A 159 -17.25 -5.38 2.82
CA ARG A 159 -17.70 -4.01 2.58
C ARG A 159 -19.21 -3.82 2.75
N GLY A 160 -19.92 -4.85 3.23
CA GLY A 160 -21.32 -4.78 3.66
C GLY A 160 -22.38 -4.97 2.57
N LYS A 161 -21.97 -5.30 1.32
CA LYS A 161 -22.91 -5.49 0.21
C LYS A 161 -23.63 -6.83 0.22
N LEU A 162 -23.07 -7.85 0.88
CA LEU A 162 -23.61 -9.21 0.93
C LEU A 162 -23.96 -9.67 2.35
N THR A 163 -24.13 -8.76 3.30
CA THR A 163 -24.49 -9.12 4.70
C THR A 163 -25.81 -9.85 4.81
N ALA A 164 -26.79 -9.57 3.94
CA ALA A 164 -28.06 -10.32 3.90
C ALA A 164 -27.87 -11.81 3.54
N TYR A 165 -26.78 -12.16 2.87
CA TYR A 165 -26.44 -13.51 2.46
C TYR A 165 -25.44 -14.19 3.39
N GLU A 166 -25.17 -13.64 4.60
CA GLU A 166 -24.20 -14.19 5.55
C GLU A 166 -24.39 -15.71 5.78
N ARG A 167 -25.64 -16.18 5.88
CA ARG A 167 -25.96 -17.59 6.10
C ARG A 167 -25.99 -18.44 4.83
N HIS A 168 -25.81 -17.84 3.65
CA HIS A 168 -25.82 -18.58 2.40
C HIS A 168 -24.62 -19.53 2.31
N PRO A 169 -24.77 -20.80 1.87
CA PRO A 169 -23.69 -21.80 1.86
C PRO A 169 -22.44 -21.33 1.10
N MET A 170 -22.61 -20.63 -0.01
CA MET A 170 -21.50 -20.05 -0.78
C MET A 170 -20.70 -19.04 0.05
N ILE A 171 -21.36 -18.11 0.73
CA ILE A 171 -20.71 -17.08 1.56
C ILE A 171 -20.01 -17.74 2.75
N GLN A 172 -20.68 -18.69 3.42
CA GLN A 172 -20.07 -19.45 4.51
C GLN A 172 -18.82 -20.23 4.06
N ARG A 173 -18.87 -20.86 2.88
CA ARG A 173 -17.70 -21.53 2.30
C ARG A 173 -16.52 -20.58 2.11
N ILE A 174 -16.78 -19.37 1.58
CA ILE A 174 -15.75 -18.35 1.32
C ILE A 174 -15.18 -17.85 2.64
N LEU A 175 -16.01 -17.51 3.61
CA LEU A 175 -15.57 -17.02 4.92
C LEU A 175 -14.78 -18.08 5.69
N ASN A 176 -15.14 -19.36 5.56
CA ASN A 176 -14.41 -20.46 6.19
C ASN A 176 -12.98 -20.61 5.65
N ARG A 177 -12.67 -20.10 4.44
CA ARG A 177 -11.27 -20.06 3.94
C ARG A 177 -10.36 -19.18 4.79
N LEU A 178 -10.91 -18.19 5.51
CA LEU A 178 -10.16 -17.31 6.42
C LEU A 178 -9.95 -17.93 7.80
N SER A 179 -10.63 -19.04 8.12
CA SER A 179 -10.52 -19.65 9.43
C SER A 179 -9.11 -20.20 9.69
N GLY A 180 -8.49 -19.74 10.77
CA GLY A 180 -7.12 -20.15 11.15
C GLY A 180 -6.01 -19.64 10.23
N ILE A 181 -6.29 -18.66 9.37
CA ILE A 181 -5.32 -17.97 8.52
C ILE A 181 -4.73 -16.80 9.30
N ASP A 182 -3.42 -16.65 9.22
CA ASP A 182 -2.68 -15.56 9.88
C ASP A 182 -2.68 -14.28 9.03
N TYR A 183 -2.51 -14.44 7.71
CA TYR A 183 -2.54 -13.32 6.77
C TYR A 183 -3.03 -13.71 5.38
N VAL A 184 -3.59 -12.74 4.67
CA VAL A 184 -4.08 -12.88 3.29
C VAL A 184 -3.16 -12.10 2.36
N VAL A 185 -2.83 -12.69 1.20
CA VAL A 185 -2.22 -12.00 0.07
C VAL A 185 -3.23 -11.98 -1.06
N ALA A 186 -3.62 -10.78 -1.48
CA ALA A 186 -4.67 -10.63 -2.49
C ALA A 186 -4.50 -9.34 -3.31
N PRO A 187 -5.08 -9.24 -4.50
CA PRO A 187 -5.11 -8.00 -5.25
C PRO A 187 -5.69 -6.84 -4.43
N ILE A 188 -5.14 -5.63 -4.63
CA ILE A 188 -5.68 -4.42 -4.02
C ILE A 188 -7.00 -4.09 -4.72
N ALA A 189 -8.06 -3.81 -3.95
CA ALA A 189 -9.32 -3.29 -4.46
C ALA A 189 -9.48 -1.81 -4.08
N ASP A 190 -9.05 -0.91 -4.97
CA ASP A 190 -9.33 0.52 -4.80
C ASP A 190 -10.83 0.84 -5.01
N ASN A 191 -11.20 2.09 -4.81
CA ASN A 191 -12.60 2.49 -4.96
C ASN A 191 -13.15 2.25 -6.38
N ARG A 192 -12.32 2.29 -7.42
CA ARG A 192 -12.75 2.03 -8.81
C ARG A 192 -13.01 0.54 -9.04
N MET A 193 -12.09 -0.30 -8.54
CA MET A 193 -12.27 -1.74 -8.60
C MET A 193 -13.51 -2.16 -7.80
N PHE A 194 -13.74 -1.51 -6.66
CA PHE A 194 -14.94 -1.76 -5.89
C PHE A 194 -16.24 -1.37 -6.63
N GLN A 195 -16.25 -0.29 -7.43
CA GLN A 195 -17.39 0.05 -8.30
C GLN A 195 -17.66 -1.03 -9.36
N ILE A 196 -16.62 -1.70 -9.86
CA ILE A 196 -16.78 -2.83 -10.78
C ILE A 196 -17.40 -4.04 -10.05
N ILE A 197 -16.95 -4.31 -8.83
CA ILE A 197 -17.54 -5.34 -7.97
C ILE A 197 -19.01 -4.98 -7.65
N ASP A 198 -19.32 -3.73 -7.35
CA ASP A 198 -20.69 -3.26 -7.13
C ASP A 198 -21.58 -3.54 -8.35
N SER A 199 -21.11 -3.22 -9.57
CA SER A 199 -21.88 -3.54 -10.80
C SER A 199 -22.16 -5.04 -10.95
N PHE A 200 -21.28 -5.92 -10.46
CA PHE A 200 -21.54 -7.36 -10.43
C PHE A 200 -22.58 -7.72 -9.36
N ILE A 201 -22.48 -7.17 -8.15
CA ILE A 201 -23.41 -7.43 -7.05
C ILE A 201 -24.81 -6.88 -7.37
N GLU A 202 -24.91 -5.79 -8.13
CA GLU A 202 -26.18 -5.21 -8.60
C GLU A 202 -26.77 -5.92 -9.84
N GLY A 203 -26.10 -6.98 -10.32
CA GLY A 203 -26.58 -7.77 -11.46
C GLY A 203 -26.42 -7.08 -12.83
N GLU A 204 -25.63 -6.00 -12.93
CA GLU A 204 -25.39 -5.31 -14.19
C GLU A 204 -24.41 -6.06 -15.10
N ILE A 205 -23.47 -6.78 -14.52
CA ILE A 205 -22.45 -7.59 -15.21
C ILE A 205 -22.33 -8.97 -14.57
N THR A 206 -21.83 -9.93 -15.33
CA THR A 206 -21.57 -11.29 -14.84
C THR A 206 -20.26 -11.37 -14.06
N ASP A 207 -20.03 -12.47 -13.36
CA ASP A 207 -18.80 -12.77 -12.62
C ASP A 207 -17.56 -12.78 -13.55
N VAL A 208 -17.65 -13.45 -14.70
CA VAL A 208 -16.56 -13.50 -15.71
C VAL A 208 -16.26 -12.12 -16.25
N GLN A 209 -17.30 -11.36 -16.58
CA GLN A 209 -17.15 -9.98 -17.05
C GLN A 209 -16.50 -9.09 -16.00
N CYS A 210 -16.90 -9.22 -14.73
CA CYS A 210 -16.29 -8.52 -13.59
C CYS A 210 -14.81 -8.89 -13.43
N GLN A 211 -14.47 -10.19 -13.42
CA GLN A 211 -13.08 -10.65 -13.34
C GLN A 211 -12.18 -10.03 -14.41
N HIS A 212 -12.61 -10.04 -15.66
CA HIS A 212 -11.82 -9.45 -16.75
C HIS A 212 -11.67 -7.94 -16.64
N CYS A 213 -12.71 -7.25 -16.18
CA CYS A 213 -12.62 -5.82 -15.87
C CYS A 213 -11.61 -5.51 -14.76
N LEU A 214 -11.62 -6.31 -13.70
CA LEU A 214 -10.69 -6.15 -12.56
C LEU A 214 -9.26 -6.52 -12.93
N SER A 215 -9.06 -7.60 -13.69
CA SER A 215 -7.74 -8.02 -14.16
C SER A 215 -7.08 -6.99 -15.10
N ALA A 216 -7.89 -6.16 -15.77
CA ALA A 216 -7.40 -5.07 -16.60
C ALA A 216 -6.76 -3.90 -15.81
N THR A 217 -6.93 -3.89 -14.48
CA THR A 217 -6.52 -2.80 -13.58
C THR A 217 -5.53 -3.26 -12.50
N ASN A 218 -4.50 -3.99 -12.87
CA ASN A 218 -3.56 -4.54 -11.89
C ASN A 218 -2.91 -3.44 -11.03
N LEU A 219 -3.28 -3.39 -9.73
CA LEU A 219 -2.72 -2.49 -8.73
C LEU A 219 -1.68 -3.19 -7.82
N GLY A 220 -1.29 -4.45 -8.12
CA GLY A 220 -0.47 -5.29 -7.26
C GLY A 220 -1.24 -5.89 -6.09
N ASN A 221 -0.51 -6.49 -5.15
CA ASN A 221 -1.09 -7.20 -4.03
C ASN A 221 -1.03 -6.39 -2.73
N GLN A 222 -2.01 -6.65 -1.87
CA GLN A 222 -2.02 -6.27 -0.47
C GLN A 222 -1.75 -7.50 0.40
N TYR A 223 -1.09 -7.24 1.53
CA TYR A 223 -0.91 -8.19 2.62
C TYR A 223 -1.79 -7.74 3.78
N VAL A 224 -2.70 -8.59 4.20
CA VAL A 224 -3.66 -8.28 5.26
C VAL A 224 -3.45 -9.22 6.42
N PHE A 225 -2.95 -8.70 7.52
CA PHE A 225 -2.67 -9.45 8.74
C PHE A 225 -3.95 -9.53 9.57
N LEU A 226 -4.47 -10.76 9.72
CA LEU A 226 -5.75 -11.04 10.39
C LEU A 226 -5.58 -11.42 11.86
N THR A 227 -4.38 -11.87 12.25
CA THR A 227 -4.08 -12.24 13.63
C THR A 227 -3.02 -11.33 14.23
N GLN A 228 -3.13 -11.06 15.53
CA GLN A 228 -2.10 -10.30 16.24
C GLN A 228 -0.75 -11.04 16.22
N ARG A 229 -0.77 -12.36 16.26
CA ARG A 229 0.41 -13.22 16.12
C ARG A 229 1.21 -12.91 14.85
N ALA A 230 0.54 -12.67 13.71
CA ALA A 230 1.21 -12.30 12.47
C ALA A 230 1.66 -10.83 12.49
N ALA A 231 0.85 -9.93 13.06
CA ALA A 231 1.22 -8.53 13.21
C ALA A 231 2.45 -8.34 14.10
N ASP A 232 2.62 -9.16 15.14
CA ASP A 232 3.78 -9.14 16.05
C ASP A 232 5.09 -9.58 15.37
N ARG A 233 5.01 -10.18 14.16
CA ARG A 233 6.18 -10.53 13.34
C ARG A 233 6.60 -9.43 12.38
N ILE A 234 5.95 -8.28 12.44
CA ILE A 234 6.28 -7.13 11.60
C ILE A 234 7.21 -6.20 12.37
N GLN A 235 8.37 -5.94 11.80
CA GLN A 235 9.31 -4.93 12.29
C GLN A 235 9.22 -3.68 11.43
N ILE A 236 9.13 -2.50 12.04
CA ILE A 236 9.23 -1.24 11.32
C ILE A 236 10.72 -0.94 11.07
N LEU A 237 11.14 -1.02 9.82
CA LEU A 237 12.51 -0.72 9.40
C LEU A 237 12.73 0.78 9.32
N ARG A 238 11.77 1.50 8.71
CA ARG A 238 11.92 2.92 8.45
C ARG A 238 10.59 3.66 8.33
N LYS A 239 10.56 4.88 8.85
CA LYS A 239 9.59 5.92 8.51
C LYS A 239 10.15 6.77 7.38
N CYS A 240 9.41 6.89 6.28
CA CYS A 240 9.81 7.59 5.07
C CYS A 240 9.12 8.96 5.00
N TYR A 241 9.87 9.98 4.63
CA TYR A 241 9.31 11.29 4.30
C TYR A 241 9.02 11.37 2.80
N LEU A 242 7.89 11.96 2.44
CA LEU A 242 7.51 12.27 1.06
C LEU A 242 7.38 13.78 0.94
N ALA A 243 8.30 14.42 0.20
CA ALA A 243 8.21 15.83 -0.09
C ALA A 243 6.98 16.14 -0.96
N SER A 244 6.51 17.39 -0.91
CA SER A 244 5.33 17.84 -1.68
C SER A 244 5.48 17.58 -3.18
N VAL A 245 6.63 17.84 -3.75
CA VAL A 245 6.94 17.56 -5.16
C VAL A 245 6.93 16.06 -5.50
N GLU A 246 7.33 15.21 -4.57
CA GLU A 246 7.27 13.74 -4.72
C GLU A 246 5.82 13.25 -4.64
N LYS A 247 5.03 13.78 -3.71
CA LYS A 247 3.58 13.52 -3.63
C LYS A 247 2.84 13.91 -4.90
N GLU A 248 3.14 15.09 -5.45
CA GLU A 248 2.54 15.57 -6.72
C GLU A 248 2.89 14.63 -7.90
N ALA A 249 4.13 14.14 -7.94
CA ALA A 249 4.54 13.17 -8.95
C ALA A 249 3.73 11.85 -8.84
N TYR A 250 3.54 11.31 -7.62
CA TYR A 250 2.71 10.12 -7.40
C TYR A 250 1.23 10.36 -7.74
N ILE A 251 0.68 11.54 -7.42
CA ILE A 251 -0.68 11.92 -7.82
C ILE A 251 -0.83 11.94 -9.34
N SER A 252 0.15 12.50 -10.05
CA SER A 252 0.14 12.58 -11.51
C SER A 252 0.18 11.20 -12.16
N VAL A 253 1.05 10.30 -11.68
CA VAL A 253 1.10 8.90 -12.14
C VAL A 253 -0.23 8.20 -11.89
N ARG A 254 -0.82 8.35 -10.70
CA ARG A 254 -2.12 7.76 -10.36
C ARG A 254 -3.25 8.22 -11.29
N ILE A 255 -3.26 9.50 -11.67
CA ILE A 255 -4.27 10.05 -12.61
C ILE A 255 -4.12 9.42 -13.98
N GLU A 256 -2.89 9.28 -14.48
CA GLU A 256 -2.63 8.68 -15.79
C GLU A 256 -2.97 7.20 -15.82
N ASP A 257 -2.54 6.43 -14.82
CA ASP A 257 -2.90 5.02 -14.66
C ASP A 257 -4.41 4.82 -14.58
N ALA A 258 -5.12 5.76 -13.95
CA ALA A 258 -6.58 5.72 -13.89
C ALA A 258 -7.23 5.85 -15.27
N LYS A 259 -6.72 6.74 -16.14
CA LYS A 259 -7.24 6.90 -17.51
C LYS A 259 -7.04 5.63 -18.32
N VAL A 260 -5.80 5.11 -18.32
CA VAL A 260 -5.45 3.88 -19.05
C VAL A 260 -6.29 2.69 -18.57
N SER A 261 -6.45 2.55 -17.26
CA SER A 261 -7.25 1.48 -16.64
C SER A 261 -8.73 1.58 -17.04
N ASN A 262 -9.31 2.80 -17.05
CA ASN A 262 -10.70 2.99 -17.43
C ASN A 262 -10.98 2.55 -18.88
N ASP A 263 -10.06 2.82 -19.80
CA ASP A 263 -10.23 2.38 -21.19
C ASP A 263 -10.12 0.87 -21.35
N LYS A 264 -9.17 0.23 -20.63
CA LYS A 264 -9.07 -1.23 -20.58
C LYS A 264 -10.35 -1.87 -20.02
N VAL A 265 -10.91 -1.31 -18.94
CA VAL A 265 -12.17 -1.78 -18.33
C VAL A 265 -13.33 -1.68 -19.32
N LYS A 266 -13.47 -0.58 -20.07
CA LYS A 266 -14.51 -0.43 -21.12
C LYS A 266 -14.38 -1.51 -22.20
N ILE A 267 -13.15 -1.81 -22.63
CA ILE A 267 -12.88 -2.86 -23.61
C ILE A 267 -13.28 -4.23 -23.05
N ALA A 268 -12.82 -4.59 -21.85
CA ALA A 268 -13.14 -5.85 -21.18
C ALA A 268 -14.66 -6.01 -21.00
N ARG A 269 -15.36 -4.96 -20.53
CA ARG A 269 -16.82 -4.95 -20.34
C ARG A 269 -17.60 -5.26 -21.63
N ARG A 270 -17.09 -4.82 -22.79
CA ARG A 270 -17.69 -5.13 -24.09
C ARG A 270 -17.34 -6.52 -24.58
N GLN A 271 -16.09 -6.91 -24.46
CA GLN A 271 -15.57 -8.18 -24.98
C GLN A 271 -16.19 -9.40 -24.28
N TYR A 272 -16.38 -9.32 -22.96
CA TYR A 272 -16.87 -10.42 -22.14
C TYR A 272 -18.37 -10.30 -21.77
N ARG A 273 -19.12 -9.49 -22.50
CA ARG A 273 -20.53 -9.24 -22.26
C ARG A 273 -21.35 -10.55 -22.34
N GLY A 274 -22.12 -10.84 -21.27
CA GLY A 274 -22.98 -12.01 -21.18
C GLY A 274 -22.25 -13.34 -20.99
N GLN A 275 -20.93 -13.34 -20.77
CA GLN A 275 -20.19 -14.54 -20.41
C GLN A 275 -20.20 -14.72 -18.88
N GLY A 276 -20.40 -15.96 -18.39
CA GLY A 276 -20.46 -16.28 -16.97
C GLY A 276 -21.86 -16.20 -16.38
N LYS A 277 -21.94 -16.00 -15.05
CA LYS A 277 -23.19 -16.00 -14.28
C LYS A 277 -23.45 -14.63 -13.64
N TYR A 278 -24.71 -14.24 -13.56
CA TYR A 278 -25.11 -13.12 -12.72
C TYR A 278 -25.12 -13.49 -11.25
N ILE A 279 -25.07 -12.51 -10.36
CA ILE A 279 -25.04 -12.73 -8.91
C ILE A 279 -26.26 -13.53 -8.44
N GLU A 280 -27.42 -13.31 -9.04
CA GLU A 280 -28.67 -14.01 -8.73
C GLU A 280 -28.57 -15.52 -9.00
N ASP A 281 -27.82 -15.92 -10.07
CA ASP A 281 -27.58 -17.34 -10.38
C ASP A 281 -26.57 -18.02 -9.46
N ILE A 282 -25.82 -17.22 -8.70
CA ILE A 282 -24.75 -17.69 -7.80
C ILE A 282 -25.26 -17.78 -6.36
N LEU A 283 -26.14 -16.87 -5.95
CA LEU A 283 -26.69 -16.77 -4.60
C LEU A 283 -28.18 -17.22 -4.54
N VAL A 284 -28.50 -18.27 -5.27
CA VAL A 284 -29.84 -18.91 -5.23
C VAL A 284 -29.97 -19.76 -3.98
#